data_1598473bc66882631158ee2d01ab5421
#
_entry.id   1598473bc66882631158ee2d01ab5421
#
_cell.length_a   1.000
_cell.length_b   1.000
_cell.length_c   1.000
_cell.angle_alpha   90.00
_cell.angle_beta   90.00
_cell.angle_gamma   90.00
#
_symmetry.space_group_name_H-M   'P 1'
#
loop_
_entity.id
_entity.type
_entity.pdbx_description
1 polymer ?
#
loop_
_entity_poly.entity_id
_entity_poly.type
_entity_poly.pdbx_seq_one_letter_code
_entity_poly.pdbx_strand_id
1 'polypeptide(L)'
;DLQPGEFIAPDSVVLDTDTETFDHAVDEPADVLNLRISATAFGLAVDRADLELLAGAFLQKQIQTGYQLVPNGVQVDALPGGTYQGPLLRMPFRAIGYTTPLLDTSKIARGLQGKSLDDAKAYLTSAINLAQPPDIRVTPMGWFRMPAFSFRIAVFVEPPLVVKP
;
A
#
# COMPACT_ATOMS: atom_id res chain seq x y z
N ASP A 1 -8.01 -16.41 17.72
CA ASP A 1 -7.48 -16.73 16.38
C ASP A 1 -7.57 -15.49 15.51
N LEU A 2 -6.49 -15.16 14.79
CA LEU A 2 -6.46 -14.02 13.87
C LEU A 2 -7.30 -14.31 12.62
N GLN A 3 -8.00 -13.29 12.12
CA GLN A 3 -8.64 -13.33 10.82
C GLN A 3 -7.62 -13.10 9.69
N PRO A 4 -7.90 -13.54 8.45
CA PRO A 4 -7.04 -13.23 7.31
C PRO A 4 -6.87 -11.71 7.13
N GLY A 5 -5.64 -11.24 7.13
CA GLY A 5 -5.30 -9.81 7.04
C GLY A 5 -5.02 -9.12 8.37
N GLU A 6 -5.37 -9.74 9.49
CA GLU A 6 -5.02 -9.24 10.81
C GLU A 6 -3.60 -9.62 11.24
N PHE A 7 -3.01 -8.77 12.05
CA PHE A 7 -1.74 -9.05 12.73
C PHE A 7 -1.80 -8.58 14.18
N ILE A 8 -0.98 -9.17 15.04
CA ILE A 8 -0.84 -8.70 16.42
C ILE A 8 0.00 -7.43 16.43
N ALA A 9 -0.55 -6.36 17.02
CA ALA A 9 0.19 -5.11 17.16
C ALA A 9 1.47 -5.32 18.01
N PRO A 10 2.63 -4.84 17.54
CA PRO A 10 3.85 -4.87 18.35
C PRO A 10 3.60 -4.24 19.73
N ASP A 11 4.23 -4.82 20.76
CA ASP A 11 4.16 -4.34 22.16
C ASP A 11 2.74 -4.36 22.80
N SER A 12 1.75 -4.96 22.15
CA SER A 12 0.42 -5.16 22.75
C SER A 12 0.26 -6.51 23.48
N VAL A 13 1.27 -7.37 23.36
CA VAL A 13 1.20 -8.72 23.96
C VAL A 13 1.44 -8.64 25.44
N VAL A 14 0.47 -9.12 26.20
CA VAL A 14 0.55 -9.27 27.66
C VAL A 14 0.49 -10.75 27.97
N LEU A 15 1.43 -11.21 28.79
CA LEU A 15 1.46 -12.58 29.32
C LEU A 15 0.86 -12.58 30.72
N ASP A 16 -0.10 -13.45 30.93
CA ASP A 16 -0.63 -13.75 32.26
C ASP A 16 -0.24 -15.20 32.61
N THR A 17 0.49 -15.36 33.72
CA THR A 17 0.96 -16.68 34.16
C THR A 17 -0.10 -17.34 35.00
N ASP A 18 -0.71 -18.42 34.46
CA ASP A 18 -1.80 -19.13 35.11
C ASP A 18 -1.28 -20.03 36.25
N THR A 19 -0.24 -20.81 35.97
CA THR A 19 0.33 -21.74 36.94
C THR A 19 1.84 -21.94 36.75
N GLU A 20 2.53 -22.06 37.87
CA GLU A 20 3.93 -22.47 37.93
C GLU A 20 4.02 -23.74 38.77
N THR A 21 4.69 -24.75 38.29
CA THR A 21 4.88 -26.01 39.01
C THR A 21 6.33 -26.46 38.91
N PHE A 22 6.94 -26.67 40.07
CA PHE A 22 8.27 -27.26 40.20
C PHE A 22 8.16 -28.72 40.51
N ASP A 23 9.11 -29.54 40.05
CA ASP A 23 9.20 -30.96 40.32
C ASP A 23 9.79 -31.29 41.70
N HIS A 24 10.36 -30.32 42.38
CA HIS A 24 10.91 -30.43 43.72
C HIS A 24 10.33 -29.36 44.66
N ALA A 25 10.19 -29.74 45.91
CA ALA A 25 9.77 -28.79 46.97
C ALA A 25 10.89 -27.84 47.39
N VAL A 26 10.52 -26.77 48.09
CA VAL A 26 11.48 -25.84 48.65
C VAL A 26 12.35 -26.58 49.71
N ASP A 27 13.67 -26.41 49.65
CA ASP A 27 14.70 -27.06 50.50
C ASP A 27 14.89 -28.56 50.23
N GLU A 28 14.30 -29.10 49.14
CA GLU A 28 14.55 -30.48 48.69
C GLU A 28 15.84 -30.54 47.85
N PRO A 29 16.82 -31.42 48.20
CA PRO A 29 18.03 -31.59 47.40
C PRO A 29 17.71 -32.10 46.00
N ALA A 30 18.21 -31.38 44.98
CA ALA A 30 18.01 -31.77 43.57
C ALA A 30 19.26 -31.44 42.75
N ASP A 31 19.68 -32.32 41.86
CA ASP A 31 20.73 -32.07 40.87
C ASP A 31 20.20 -31.29 39.66
N VAL A 32 18.90 -31.42 39.39
CA VAL A 32 18.21 -30.72 38.30
C VAL A 32 16.85 -30.29 38.79
N LEU A 33 16.48 -29.03 38.50
CA LEU A 33 15.16 -28.48 38.79
C LEU A 33 14.39 -28.29 37.48
N ASN A 34 13.22 -28.87 37.35
CA ASN A 34 12.32 -28.69 36.22
C ASN A 34 11.18 -27.74 36.62
N LEU A 35 10.96 -26.73 35.82
CA LEU A 35 9.85 -25.79 35.93
C LEU A 35 8.88 -25.99 34.76
N ARG A 36 7.59 -26.16 35.07
CA ARG A 36 6.50 -26.11 34.10
C ARG A 36 5.69 -24.85 34.33
N ILE A 37 5.56 -24.02 33.29
CA ILE A 37 4.75 -22.80 33.30
C ILE A 37 3.60 -22.98 32.31
N SER A 38 2.39 -22.65 32.75
CA SER A 38 1.24 -22.41 31.87
C SER A 38 0.95 -20.91 31.91
N ALA A 39 0.84 -20.30 30.73
CA ALA A 39 0.55 -18.88 30.60
C ALA A 39 -0.40 -18.63 29.45
N THR A 40 -1.28 -17.63 29.62
CA THR A 40 -2.16 -17.14 28.58
C THR A 40 -1.60 -15.83 28.03
N ALA A 41 -1.50 -15.73 26.70
CA ALA A 41 -1.07 -14.52 26.04
C ALA A 41 -2.27 -13.78 25.44
N PHE A 42 -2.38 -12.50 25.71
CA PHE A 42 -3.36 -11.59 25.10
C PHE A 42 -2.63 -10.58 24.24
N GLY A 43 -3.18 -10.28 23.07
CA GLY A 43 -2.65 -9.24 22.17
C GLY A 43 -3.76 -8.58 21.39
N LEU A 44 -3.54 -7.35 20.94
CA LEU A 44 -4.47 -6.62 20.10
C LEU A 44 -4.26 -6.97 18.64
N ALA A 45 -5.31 -7.46 17.99
CA ALA A 45 -5.34 -7.67 16.56
C ALA A 45 -5.65 -6.32 15.84
N VAL A 46 -4.94 -6.07 14.78
CA VAL A 46 -5.13 -4.89 13.91
C VAL A 46 -5.33 -5.39 12.49
N ASP A 47 -6.39 -4.89 11.82
CA ASP A 47 -6.62 -5.16 10.41
C ASP A 47 -5.68 -4.30 9.56
N ARG A 48 -4.93 -4.97 8.67
CA ARG A 48 -4.01 -4.31 7.75
C ARG A 48 -4.73 -3.39 6.78
N ALA A 49 -5.92 -3.76 6.30
CA ALA A 49 -6.68 -2.95 5.37
C ALA A 49 -7.15 -1.63 6.00
N ASP A 50 -7.57 -1.66 7.26
CA ASP A 50 -7.95 -0.45 8.01
C ASP A 50 -6.74 0.47 8.20
N LEU A 51 -5.57 -0.11 8.49
CA LEU A 51 -4.34 0.66 8.64
C LEU A 51 -3.89 1.28 7.30
N GLU A 52 -4.01 0.55 6.19
CA GLU A 52 -3.72 1.05 4.84
C GLU A 52 -4.69 2.18 4.44
N LEU A 53 -5.98 2.07 4.78
CA LEU A 53 -6.98 3.12 4.59
C LEU A 53 -6.64 4.38 5.37
N LEU A 54 -6.32 4.25 6.65
CA LEU A 54 -5.93 5.37 7.50
C LEU A 54 -4.67 6.06 6.97
N ALA A 55 -3.65 5.28 6.62
CA ALA A 55 -2.41 5.77 6.04
C ALA A 55 -2.65 6.47 4.70
N GLY A 56 -3.48 5.89 3.84
CA GLY A 56 -3.88 6.48 2.56
C GLY A 56 -4.54 7.84 2.73
N ALA A 57 -5.49 7.95 3.66
CA ALA A 57 -6.17 9.22 3.96
C ALA A 57 -5.20 10.30 4.50
N PHE A 58 -4.18 9.90 5.25
CA PHE A 58 -3.15 10.80 5.74
C PHE A 58 -2.20 11.23 4.61
N LEU A 59 -1.71 10.29 3.81
CA LEU A 59 -0.83 10.56 2.66
C LEU A 59 -1.53 11.44 1.62
N GLN A 60 -2.83 11.23 1.36
CA GLN A 60 -3.61 12.03 0.42
C GLN A 60 -3.54 13.54 0.73
N LYS A 61 -3.47 13.92 2.00
CA LYS A 61 -3.35 15.33 2.42
C LYS A 61 -1.98 15.94 2.15
N GLN A 62 -0.96 15.10 1.94
CA GLN A 62 0.43 15.53 1.70
C GLN A 62 0.82 15.52 0.23
N ILE A 63 -0.06 15.02 -0.66
CA ILE A 63 0.21 14.95 -2.08
C ILE A 63 0.21 16.34 -2.68
N GLN A 64 1.19 16.62 -3.52
CA GLN A 64 1.27 17.86 -4.29
C GLN A 64 0.12 17.97 -5.28
N THR A 65 -0.34 19.20 -5.52
CA THR A 65 -1.36 19.48 -6.54
C THR A 65 -0.92 18.93 -7.90
N GLY A 66 -1.83 18.23 -8.59
CA GLY A 66 -1.56 17.60 -9.88
C GLY A 66 -1.08 16.14 -9.80
N TYR A 67 -1.01 15.57 -8.60
CA TYR A 67 -0.72 14.16 -8.38
C TYR A 67 -1.85 13.47 -7.62
N GLN A 68 -1.93 12.15 -7.72
CA GLN A 68 -2.84 11.30 -6.95
C GLN A 68 -2.12 10.04 -6.50
N LEU A 69 -2.61 9.40 -5.44
CA LEU A 69 -2.12 8.08 -5.02
C LEU A 69 -2.44 7.03 -6.09
N VAL A 70 -1.50 6.14 -6.32
CA VAL A 70 -1.75 4.94 -7.13
C VAL A 70 -2.72 4.05 -6.36
N PRO A 71 -3.80 3.55 -6.97
CA PRO A 71 -4.69 2.59 -6.34
C PRO A 71 -3.91 1.37 -5.82
N ASN A 72 -4.17 0.97 -4.59
CA ASN A 72 -3.45 -0.12 -3.88
C ASN A 72 -1.92 0.08 -3.78
N GLY A 73 -1.46 1.33 -3.96
CA GLY A 73 -0.04 1.69 -3.89
C GLY A 73 0.43 2.15 -2.51
N VAL A 74 -0.39 1.98 -1.47
CA VAL A 74 -0.01 2.27 -0.08
C VAL A 74 0.52 0.99 0.57
N GLN A 75 1.69 1.10 1.18
CA GLN A 75 2.31 0.04 1.97
C GLN A 75 2.46 0.54 3.40
N VAL A 76 2.15 -0.31 4.37
CA VAL A 76 2.22 0.03 5.78
C VAL A 76 2.98 -1.04 6.54
N ASP A 77 3.97 -0.61 7.32
CA ASP A 77 4.74 -1.45 8.22
C ASP A 77 4.54 -0.96 9.65
N ALA A 78 4.06 -1.83 10.53
CA ALA A 78 4.01 -1.56 11.96
C ALA A 78 5.44 -1.52 12.54
N LEU A 79 5.71 -0.56 13.40
CA LEU A 79 7.00 -0.39 14.04
C LEU A 79 6.87 -0.74 15.53
N PRO A 80 7.95 -1.23 16.17
CA PRO A 80 7.99 -1.40 17.63
C PRO A 80 7.95 -0.05 18.35
N GLY A 81 7.67 -0.06 19.64
CA GLY A 81 7.58 1.13 20.48
C GLY A 81 6.15 1.62 20.68
N GLY A 82 5.17 0.77 20.46
CA GLY A 82 3.78 1.04 20.79
C GLY A 82 3.52 1.12 22.29
N THR A 83 2.42 1.79 22.67
CA THR A 83 1.94 1.83 24.05
C THR A 83 0.47 1.45 24.09
N TYR A 84 0.13 0.56 25.01
CA TYR A 84 -1.23 0.13 25.29
C TYR A 84 -1.68 0.65 26.65
N GLN A 85 -2.76 1.42 26.67
CA GLN A 85 -3.36 1.94 27.90
C GLN A 85 -4.88 1.77 27.86
N GLY A 86 -5.37 0.71 28.50
CA GLY A 86 -6.80 0.39 28.48
C GLY A 86 -7.30 0.13 27.05
N PRO A 87 -8.35 0.80 26.59
CA PRO A 87 -8.88 0.57 25.24
C PRO A 87 -8.08 1.28 24.12
N LEU A 88 -7.03 2.03 24.46
CA LEU A 88 -6.28 2.85 23.53
C LEU A 88 -4.93 2.20 23.21
N LEU A 89 -4.76 1.83 21.92
CA LEU A 89 -3.47 1.46 21.36
C LEU A 89 -2.87 2.66 20.62
N ARG A 90 -1.64 3.02 20.97
CA ARG A 90 -0.81 3.94 20.19
C ARG A 90 0.32 3.14 19.58
N MET A 91 0.31 3.01 18.27
CA MET A 91 1.28 2.22 17.53
C MET A 91 1.95 3.10 16.47
N PRO A 92 3.28 3.23 16.48
CA PRO A 92 3.99 3.88 15.38
C PRO A 92 3.95 2.97 14.16
N PHE A 93 3.79 3.56 12.97
CA PHE A 93 3.88 2.84 11.71
C PHE A 93 4.59 3.68 10.65
N ARG A 94 5.18 3.01 9.68
CA ARG A 94 5.71 3.61 8.47
C ARG A 94 4.72 3.39 7.34
N ALA A 95 4.37 4.47 6.63
CA ALA A 95 3.56 4.38 5.43
C ALA A 95 4.34 4.90 4.22
N ILE A 96 4.29 4.15 3.12
CA ILE A 96 4.88 4.53 1.84
C ILE A 96 3.75 4.51 0.82
N GLY A 97 3.55 5.64 0.13
CA GLY A 97 2.57 5.78 -0.93
C GLY A 97 3.23 6.16 -2.24
N TYR A 98 2.84 5.51 -3.32
CA TYR A 98 3.27 5.86 -4.67
C TYR A 98 2.28 6.83 -5.29
N THR A 99 2.78 7.87 -5.95
CA THR A 99 1.94 8.87 -6.60
C THR A 99 2.11 8.82 -8.12
N THR A 100 1.04 9.14 -8.84
CA THR A 100 1.03 9.30 -10.29
C THR A 100 0.50 10.69 -10.65
N PRO A 101 0.98 11.32 -11.74
CA PRO A 101 0.42 12.57 -12.21
C PRO A 101 -1.06 12.43 -12.53
N LEU A 102 -1.86 13.43 -12.15
CA LEU A 102 -3.26 13.53 -12.57
C LEU A 102 -3.30 14.08 -14.00
N LEU A 103 -3.48 13.19 -14.97
CA LEU A 103 -3.50 13.56 -16.38
C LEU A 103 -4.92 13.88 -16.85
N ASP A 104 -5.10 15.06 -17.44
CA ASP A 104 -6.33 15.41 -18.15
C ASP A 104 -6.38 14.69 -19.51
N THR A 105 -6.94 13.48 -19.51
CA THR A 105 -7.09 12.63 -20.71
C THR A 105 -7.88 13.34 -21.82
N SER A 106 -8.84 14.22 -21.47
CA SER A 106 -9.60 14.99 -22.44
C SER A 106 -8.75 16.06 -23.11
N LYS A 107 -7.85 16.70 -22.38
CA LYS A 107 -6.89 17.65 -22.94
C LYS A 107 -5.88 16.94 -23.87
N ILE A 108 -5.41 15.77 -23.45
CA ILE A 108 -4.52 14.93 -24.25
C ILE A 108 -5.21 14.52 -25.55
N ALA A 109 -6.44 13.98 -25.48
CA ALA A 109 -7.20 13.56 -26.65
C ALA A 109 -7.43 14.71 -27.65
N ARG A 110 -7.73 15.94 -27.14
CA ARG A 110 -7.83 17.14 -27.99
C ARG A 110 -6.50 17.50 -28.65
N GLY A 111 -5.40 17.38 -27.94
CA GLY A 111 -4.06 17.62 -28.47
C GLY A 111 -3.61 16.63 -29.55
N LEU A 112 -4.22 15.46 -29.60
CA LEU A 112 -3.91 14.39 -30.57
C LEU A 112 -4.72 14.49 -31.86
N GLN A 113 -5.81 15.26 -31.89
CA GLN A 113 -6.72 15.36 -33.07
C GLN A 113 -5.98 15.63 -34.36
N GLY A 114 -6.24 14.84 -35.40
CA GLY A 114 -5.76 15.01 -36.77
C GLY A 114 -4.25 14.90 -36.97
N LYS A 115 -3.48 14.66 -35.92
CA LYS A 115 -2.01 14.49 -36.01
C LYS A 115 -1.64 13.21 -36.77
N SER A 116 -0.46 13.22 -37.41
CA SER A 116 0.16 11.97 -37.85
C SER A 116 0.54 11.09 -36.65
N LEU A 117 0.79 9.82 -36.83
CA LEU A 117 1.22 8.92 -35.75
C LEU A 117 2.54 9.39 -35.12
N ASP A 118 3.48 9.86 -35.93
CA ASP A 118 4.77 10.35 -35.45
C ASP A 118 4.64 11.66 -34.66
N ASP A 119 3.81 12.62 -35.15
CA ASP A 119 3.51 13.85 -34.43
C ASP A 119 2.75 13.58 -33.13
N ALA A 120 1.88 12.56 -33.11
CA ALA A 120 1.14 12.14 -31.92
C ALA A 120 2.09 11.56 -30.85
N LYS A 121 3.04 10.72 -31.26
CA LYS A 121 4.08 10.21 -30.37
C LYS A 121 4.97 11.32 -29.81
N ALA A 122 5.43 12.22 -30.69
CA ALA A 122 6.24 13.37 -30.28
C ALA A 122 5.49 14.29 -29.30
N TYR A 123 4.20 14.56 -29.56
CA TYR A 123 3.35 15.31 -28.66
C TYR A 123 3.22 14.65 -27.29
N LEU A 124 2.92 13.36 -27.22
CA LEU A 124 2.77 12.62 -25.97
C LEU A 124 4.09 12.64 -25.16
N THR A 125 5.20 12.39 -25.83
CA THR A 125 6.53 12.40 -25.19
C THR A 125 6.92 13.79 -24.66
N SER A 126 6.53 14.85 -25.35
CA SER A 126 6.85 16.23 -24.92
C SER A 126 5.88 16.77 -23.86
N ALA A 127 4.61 16.35 -23.93
CA ALA A 127 3.57 16.86 -23.02
C ALA A 127 3.48 16.12 -21.69
N ILE A 128 4.00 14.90 -21.64
CA ILE A 128 3.88 13.99 -20.49
C ILE A 128 5.24 13.35 -20.23
N ASN A 129 5.67 13.37 -18.97
CA ASN A 129 6.87 12.62 -18.58
C ASN A 129 6.54 11.14 -18.49
N LEU A 130 6.72 10.42 -19.59
CA LEU A 130 6.39 9.00 -19.70
C LEU A 130 7.58 8.14 -19.27
N ALA A 131 7.33 7.08 -18.48
CA ALA A 131 8.32 6.09 -18.11
C ALA A 131 8.68 5.15 -19.30
N GLN A 132 7.74 5.00 -20.25
CA GLN A 132 7.90 4.17 -21.45
C GLN A 132 7.32 4.90 -22.67
N PRO A 133 7.77 4.58 -23.89
CA PRO A 133 7.18 5.12 -25.12
C PRO A 133 5.67 4.85 -25.20
N PRO A 134 4.86 5.81 -25.67
CA PRO A 134 3.40 5.62 -25.78
C PRO A 134 3.07 4.60 -26.87
N ASP A 135 2.14 3.69 -26.55
CA ASP A 135 1.53 2.79 -27.54
C ASP A 135 0.31 3.47 -28.16
N ILE A 136 0.29 3.57 -29.48
CA ILE A 136 -0.82 4.18 -30.24
C ILE A 136 -1.40 3.14 -31.18
N ARG A 137 -2.67 2.80 -30.95
CA ARG A 137 -3.44 1.88 -31.80
C ARG A 137 -4.54 2.63 -32.52
N VAL A 138 -4.57 2.53 -33.84
CA VAL A 138 -5.60 3.16 -34.67
C VAL A 138 -6.42 2.09 -35.37
N THR A 139 -7.76 2.24 -35.32
CA THR A 139 -8.71 1.33 -35.99
C THR A 139 -9.57 2.13 -36.98
N PRO A 140 -9.75 1.66 -38.19
CA PRO A 140 -9.24 0.42 -38.81
C PRO A 140 -7.73 0.47 -39.08
N MET A 141 -7.11 -0.73 -39.10
CA MET A 141 -5.69 -0.89 -39.36
C MET A 141 -5.30 -0.27 -40.71
N GLY A 142 -4.22 0.53 -40.75
CA GLY A 142 -3.75 1.21 -41.98
C GLY A 142 -4.02 2.70 -42.02
N TRP A 143 -4.69 3.27 -41.04
CA TRP A 143 -4.82 4.72 -40.92
C TRP A 143 -3.50 5.30 -40.34
N PHE A 144 -2.96 6.31 -41.07
CA PHE A 144 -1.71 6.97 -40.70
C PHE A 144 -1.91 8.24 -39.88
N ARG A 145 -3.15 8.58 -39.52
CA ARG A 145 -3.50 9.77 -38.77
C ARG A 145 -4.47 9.48 -37.64
N MET A 146 -4.37 10.27 -36.60
CA MET A 146 -5.32 10.28 -35.50
C MET A 146 -6.70 10.79 -35.97
N PRO A 147 -7.80 10.32 -35.34
CA PRO A 147 -9.13 10.84 -35.64
C PRO A 147 -9.23 12.37 -35.51
N ALA A 148 -10.04 13.00 -36.37
CA ALA A 148 -10.29 14.44 -36.33
C ALA A 148 -11.10 14.87 -35.09
N PHE A 149 -11.82 13.94 -34.45
CA PHE A 149 -12.68 14.21 -33.31
C PHE A 149 -12.14 13.55 -32.05
N SER A 150 -12.02 14.33 -30.96
CA SER A 150 -11.46 13.87 -29.68
C SER A 150 -12.28 12.74 -29.04
N PHE A 151 -13.61 12.70 -29.24
CA PHE A 151 -14.47 11.64 -28.69
C PHE A 151 -14.21 10.23 -29.30
N ARG A 152 -13.44 10.17 -30.39
CA ARG A 152 -12.96 8.90 -30.99
C ARG A 152 -11.57 8.51 -30.53
N ILE A 153 -10.97 9.28 -29.64
CA ILE A 153 -9.64 9.03 -29.08
C ILE A 153 -9.80 8.64 -27.61
N ALA A 154 -9.54 7.38 -27.30
CA ALA A 154 -9.48 6.91 -25.94
C ALA A 154 -8.03 6.97 -25.45
N VAL A 155 -7.81 7.54 -24.27
CA VAL A 155 -6.50 7.62 -23.62
C VAL A 155 -6.57 6.80 -22.34
N PHE A 156 -5.74 5.77 -22.27
CA PHE A 156 -5.58 4.93 -21.10
C PHE A 156 -4.24 5.22 -20.47
N VAL A 157 -4.21 5.37 -19.15
CA VAL A 157 -2.99 5.57 -18.36
C VAL A 157 -2.82 4.35 -17.49
N GLU A 158 -1.78 3.58 -17.75
CA GLU A 158 -1.40 2.47 -16.89
C GLU A 158 -0.48 3.00 -15.78
N PRO A 159 -0.84 2.81 -14.50
CA PRO A 159 0.04 3.16 -13.40
C PRO A 159 1.32 2.30 -13.46
N PRO A 160 2.46 2.80 -12.97
CA PRO A 160 3.66 1.99 -12.88
C PRO A 160 3.38 0.75 -12.04
N LEU A 161 3.91 -0.39 -12.47
CA LEU A 161 3.84 -1.63 -11.69
C LEU A 161 4.57 -1.41 -10.37
N VAL A 162 3.81 -1.38 -9.27
CA VAL A 162 4.39 -1.40 -7.93
C VAL A 162 4.85 -2.83 -7.66
N VAL A 163 6.12 -3.09 -7.85
CA VAL A 163 6.72 -4.36 -7.43
C VAL A 163 6.76 -4.32 -5.90
N LYS A 164 5.89 -5.09 -5.25
CA LYS A 164 6.03 -5.34 -3.81
C LYS A 164 7.35 -6.09 -3.59
N PRO A 165 8.23 -5.59 -2.69
CA PRO A 165 9.44 -6.29 -2.31
C PRO A 165 9.13 -7.64 -1.63
#